data_13a28f66d74d4552974bcee8ba4d585a
#
_entry.id   13a28f66d74d4552974bcee8ba4d585a
#
_cell.length_a   1.000
_cell.length_b   1.000
_cell.length_c   1.000
_cell.angle_alpha   90.00
_cell.angle_beta   90.00
_cell.angle_gamma   90.00
#
_symmetry.space_group_name_H-M   'P 1'
#
loop_
_entity.id
_entity.type
_entity.pdbx_description
1 polymer ?
#
loop_
_entity_poly.entity_id
_entity_poly.type
_entity_poly.pdbx_seq_one_letter_code
_entity_poly.pdbx_strand_id
1 'polypeptide(L)'
;STSAHCIGIGADQIKYGNQNIVFAGGGEELDWTLSVLFDAMGAMSSKYNETPELASRPYDLDRDGFVIAGGGGMLVLEELEHAKARGAKIYGEIVGHCANSDGHDMVAPSGEGAIRCMQQALTKTNQKVDYINAHGTSTPVGDMQELHAVREVFKDKGYLPKLTSTKSLTGHSLGATGVQEAIYTLLMMNNNFISGSANINNDDPEIGSIDIPRKTIQNIDINLALSNSFGFGGTNACLALSKFN
;
A
#
# COMPACT_ATOMS: atom_id res chain seq x y z
N SER A 1 -2.52 -5.78 6.11
CA SER A 1 -2.82 -6.44 4.81
C SER A 1 -4.25 -6.96 4.71
N THR A 2 -4.96 -7.14 5.82
CA THR A 2 -6.26 -7.83 5.86
C THR A 2 -7.30 -7.22 4.89
N SER A 3 -7.51 -5.91 4.91
CA SER A 3 -8.48 -5.28 4.01
C SER A 3 -8.06 -5.31 2.54
N ALA A 4 -6.77 -5.33 2.22
CA ALA A 4 -6.30 -5.57 0.85
C ALA A 4 -6.64 -7.02 0.38
N HIS A 5 -6.48 -8.01 1.27
CA HIS A 5 -6.94 -9.38 0.99
C HIS A 5 -8.45 -9.42 0.74
N CYS A 6 -9.25 -8.74 1.58
CA CYS A 6 -10.71 -8.68 1.41
C CYS A 6 -11.10 -8.10 0.05
N ILE A 7 -10.42 -7.05 -0.41
CA ILE A 7 -10.64 -6.45 -1.74
C ILE A 7 -10.32 -7.46 -2.85
N GLY A 8 -9.16 -8.14 -2.77
CA GLY A 8 -8.78 -9.15 -3.76
C GLY A 8 -9.77 -10.31 -3.84
N ILE A 9 -10.16 -10.85 -2.68
CA ILE A 9 -11.16 -11.93 -2.59
C ILE A 9 -12.53 -11.46 -3.12
N GLY A 10 -12.93 -10.23 -2.77
CA GLY A 10 -14.18 -9.62 -3.28
C GLY A 10 -14.18 -9.49 -4.80
N ALA A 11 -13.06 -9.08 -5.38
CA ALA A 11 -12.88 -8.99 -6.83
C ALA A 11 -12.99 -10.38 -7.50
N ASP A 12 -12.45 -11.43 -6.87
CA ASP A 12 -12.60 -12.81 -7.37
C ASP A 12 -14.05 -13.30 -7.31
N GLN A 13 -14.84 -12.94 -6.28
CA GLN A 13 -16.26 -13.30 -6.22
C GLN A 13 -17.04 -12.73 -7.41
N ILE A 14 -16.73 -11.51 -7.81
CA ILE A 14 -17.34 -10.88 -8.99
C ILE A 14 -16.84 -11.52 -10.28
N LYS A 15 -15.53 -11.67 -10.41
CA LYS A 15 -14.88 -12.24 -11.59
C LYS A 15 -15.37 -13.67 -11.93
N TYR A 16 -15.64 -14.48 -10.92
CA TYR A 16 -16.16 -15.84 -11.11
C TYR A 16 -17.70 -15.89 -11.22
N GLY A 17 -18.38 -14.74 -11.21
CA GLY A 17 -19.83 -14.65 -11.37
C GLY A 17 -20.62 -15.06 -10.13
N ASN A 18 -19.97 -15.15 -8.98
CA ASN A 18 -20.65 -15.50 -7.72
C ASN A 18 -21.46 -14.33 -7.17
N GLN A 19 -21.01 -13.10 -7.42
CA GLN A 19 -21.65 -11.86 -6.97
C GLN A 19 -21.52 -10.78 -8.04
N ASN A 20 -22.51 -9.87 -8.11
CA ASN A 20 -22.42 -8.66 -8.93
C ASN A 20 -21.89 -7.46 -8.14
N ILE A 21 -22.13 -7.42 -6.83
CA ILE A 21 -21.70 -6.36 -5.93
C ILE A 21 -21.10 -6.98 -4.67
N VAL A 22 -19.94 -6.49 -4.24
CA VAL A 22 -19.28 -6.87 -2.98
C VAL A 22 -18.85 -5.64 -2.22
N PHE A 23 -19.18 -5.55 -0.95
CA PHE A 23 -18.62 -4.59 -0.03
C PHE A 23 -17.33 -5.17 0.57
N ALA A 24 -16.19 -4.59 0.27
CA ALA A 24 -14.89 -5.08 0.71
C ALA A 24 -14.10 -3.99 1.41
N GLY A 25 -13.56 -4.30 2.57
CA GLY A 25 -12.81 -3.34 3.36
C GLY A 25 -12.37 -3.89 4.69
N GLY A 26 -12.23 -3.01 5.68
CA GLY A 26 -11.84 -3.39 7.02
C GLY A 26 -11.89 -2.22 7.99
N GLY A 27 -11.88 -2.54 9.26
CA GLY A 27 -11.78 -1.61 10.38
C GLY A 27 -10.70 -2.07 11.34
N GLU A 28 -10.12 -1.12 12.05
CA GLU A 28 -9.13 -1.37 13.09
C GLU A 28 -9.36 -0.38 14.24
N GLU A 29 -9.42 -0.91 15.44
CA GLU A 29 -9.49 -0.10 16.64
C GLU A 29 -8.08 0.27 17.12
N LEU A 30 -7.89 1.52 17.54
CA LEU A 30 -6.67 1.93 18.23
C LEU A 30 -6.86 1.68 19.73
N ASP A 31 -6.25 0.61 20.22
CA ASP A 31 -6.29 0.21 21.61
C ASP A 31 -4.89 0.02 22.20
N TRP A 32 -4.73 0.32 23.48
CA TRP A 32 -3.45 0.23 24.17
C TRP A 32 -2.91 -1.21 24.23
N THR A 33 -3.77 -2.22 24.22
CA THR A 33 -3.36 -3.64 24.25
C THR A 33 -2.59 -4.02 22.98
N LEU A 34 -3.04 -3.55 21.79
CA LEU A 34 -2.31 -3.74 20.55
C LEU A 34 -0.99 -2.96 20.57
N SER A 35 -0.99 -1.74 21.10
CA SER A 35 0.22 -0.92 21.19
C SER A 35 1.28 -1.62 22.05
N VAL A 36 0.91 -2.18 23.19
CA VAL A 36 1.83 -2.93 24.08
C VAL A 36 2.43 -4.14 23.38
N LEU A 37 1.65 -4.87 22.58
CA LEU A 37 2.15 -6.04 21.85
C LEU A 37 3.23 -5.65 20.83
N PHE A 38 2.99 -4.61 20.04
CA PHE A 38 3.95 -4.14 19.04
C PHE A 38 5.15 -3.42 19.67
N ASP A 39 4.96 -2.72 20.77
CA ASP A 39 6.05 -2.09 21.52
C ASP A 39 6.99 -3.15 22.12
N ALA A 40 6.43 -4.22 22.69
CA ALA A 40 7.19 -5.36 23.20
C ALA A 40 8.03 -6.07 22.12
N MET A 41 7.64 -5.97 20.86
CA MET A 41 8.39 -6.48 19.70
C MET A 41 9.46 -5.49 19.22
N GLY A 42 9.54 -4.28 19.77
CA GLY A 42 10.42 -3.21 19.30
C GLY A 42 10.05 -2.69 17.91
N ALA A 43 8.79 -2.83 17.48
CA ALA A 43 8.34 -2.47 16.15
C ALA A 43 7.81 -1.03 16.05
N MET A 44 7.47 -0.41 17.18
CA MET A 44 6.90 0.94 17.23
C MET A 44 7.97 2.03 17.38
N SER A 45 7.69 3.20 16.80
CA SER A 45 8.50 4.40 17.01
C SER A 45 8.42 4.83 18.49
N SER A 46 9.56 5.14 19.09
CA SER A 46 9.66 5.61 20.48
C SER A 46 10.55 6.84 20.64
N LYS A 47 11.42 7.15 19.69
CA LYS A 47 12.32 8.31 19.75
C LYS A 47 11.59 9.65 19.65
N TYR A 48 10.38 9.65 19.08
CA TYR A 48 9.65 10.86 18.73
C TYR A 48 8.43 11.09 19.65
N ASN A 49 8.38 10.50 20.84
CA ASN A 49 7.24 10.66 21.75
C ASN A 49 6.98 12.12 22.16
N GLU A 50 8.02 12.96 22.21
CA GLU A 50 7.89 14.39 22.49
C GLU A 50 7.58 15.23 21.23
N THR A 51 7.66 14.64 20.04
CA THR A 51 7.39 15.28 18.75
C THR A 51 6.64 14.28 17.82
N PRO A 52 5.42 13.85 18.22
CA PRO A 52 4.73 12.73 17.57
C PRO A 52 4.40 12.99 16.09
N GLU A 53 4.28 14.25 15.69
CA GLU A 53 4.09 14.64 14.28
C GLU A 53 5.27 14.29 13.38
N LEU A 54 6.44 14.03 13.95
CA LEU A 54 7.66 13.63 13.25
C LEU A 54 7.93 12.13 13.28
N ALA A 55 7.11 11.36 14.00
CA ALA A 55 7.38 9.95 14.30
C ALA A 55 7.23 9.04 13.07
N SER A 56 6.13 9.18 12.32
CA SER A 56 5.95 8.41 11.10
C SER A 56 6.75 9.05 9.96
N ARG A 57 7.88 8.41 9.62
CA ARG A 57 8.88 8.92 8.69
C ARG A 57 9.45 7.84 7.75
N PRO A 58 8.58 7.18 6.96
CA PRO A 58 9.04 6.13 6.04
C PRO A 58 10.17 6.64 5.15
N TYR A 59 11.20 5.78 4.98
CA TYR A 59 12.39 6.02 4.15
C TYR A 59 13.40 7.05 4.69
N ASP A 60 13.09 7.75 5.77
CA ASP A 60 14.07 8.63 6.44
C ASP A 60 15.14 7.78 7.15
N LEU A 61 16.38 8.26 7.16
CA LEU A 61 17.51 7.55 7.79
C LEU A 61 17.29 7.33 9.29
N ASP A 62 16.63 8.28 9.97
CA ASP A 62 16.41 8.26 11.41
C ASP A 62 15.09 7.59 11.84
N ARG A 63 14.39 6.88 10.92
CA ARG A 63 13.18 6.12 11.24
C ARG A 63 13.47 5.04 12.27
N ASP A 64 12.55 4.81 13.19
CA ASP A 64 12.76 3.90 14.32
C ASP A 64 11.59 2.95 14.61
N GLY A 65 10.60 2.92 13.75
CA GLY A 65 9.43 2.06 13.91
C GLY A 65 8.16 2.71 13.38
N PHE A 66 7.07 1.95 13.36
CA PHE A 66 5.81 2.47 12.86
C PHE A 66 5.02 3.22 13.95
N VAL A 67 4.08 4.06 13.53
CA VAL A 67 3.12 4.73 14.39
C VAL A 67 1.77 4.06 14.20
N ILE A 68 1.25 3.43 15.26
CA ILE A 68 -0.04 2.75 15.23
C ILE A 68 -1.19 3.76 15.09
N ALA A 69 -2.20 3.40 14.33
CA ALA A 69 -3.42 4.19 14.14
C ALA A 69 -4.64 3.28 14.08
N GLY A 70 -5.82 3.84 14.28
CA GLY A 70 -7.10 3.20 14.02
C GLY A 70 -7.75 3.72 12.74
N GLY A 71 -8.90 3.18 12.41
CA GLY A 71 -9.72 3.66 11.31
C GLY A 71 -10.49 2.58 10.59
N GLY A 72 -11.12 2.94 9.49
CA GLY A 72 -11.89 2.02 8.67
C GLY A 72 -12.05 2.53 7.25
N GLY A 73 -12.43 1.64 6.36
CA GLY A 73 -12.77 1.96 4.99
C GLY A 73 -13.54 0.81 4.34
N MET A 74 -14.28 1.16 3.28
CA MET A 74 -15.05 0.22 2.50
C MET A 74 -15.03 0.63 1.03
N LEU A 75 -14.74 -0.32 0.14
CA LEU A 75 -14.96 -0.20 -1.29
C LEU A 75 -16.21 -0.97 -1.69
N VAL A 76 -16.99 -0.39 -2.58
CA VAL A 76 -18.04 -1.08 -3.31
C VAL A 76 -17.41 -1.60 -4.60
N LEU A 77 -17.20 -2.91 -4.68
CA LEU A 77 -16.77 -3.60 -5.87
C LEU A 77 -18.00 -4.02 -6.66
N GLU A 78 -17.96 -3.80 -7.97
CA GLU A 78 -19.13 -4.07 -8.81
C GLU A 78 -18.69 -4.59 -10.17
N GLU A 79 -19.46 -5.53 -10.73
CA GLU A 79 -19.27 -6.01 -12.09
C GLU A 79 -19.44 -4.85 -13.07
N LEU A 80 -18.56 -4.77 -14.08
CA LEU A 80 -18.42 -3.59 -14.92
C LEU A 80 -19.70 -3.27 -15.71
N GLU A 81 -20.32 -4.25 -16.35
CA GLU A 81 -21.53 -4.01 -17.14
C GLU A 81 -22.75 -3.71 -16.25
N HIS A 82 -22.80 -4.31 -15.06
CA HIS A 82 -23.81 -3.97 -14.05
C HIS A 82 -23.66 -2.51 -13.60
N ALA A 83 -22.43 -2.04 -13.32
CA ALA A 83 -22.15 -0.65 -12.94
C ALA A 83 -22.54 0.34 -14.05
N LYS A 84 -22.17 0.05 -15.30
CA LYS A 84 -22.51 0.84 -16.48
C LYS A 84 -24.02 0.91 -16.70
N ALA A 85 -24.72 -0.21 -16.59
CA ALA A 85 -26.17 -0.29 -16.83
C ALA A 85 -26.99 0.63 -15.91
N ARG A 86 -26.51 0.86 -14.67
CA ARG A 86 -27.16 1.77 -13.73
C ARG A 86 -26.56 3.20 -13.69
N GLY A 87 -25.58 3.48 -14.56
CA GLY A 87 -24.92 4.78 -14.62
C GLY A 87 -24.05 5.10 -13.40
N ALA A 88 -23.43 4.09 -12.80
CA ALA A 88 -22.57 4.28 -11.63
C ALA A 88 -21.34 5.13 -11.98
N LYS A 89 -20.90 5.97 -11.03
CA LYS A 89 -19.57 6.58 -11.09
C LYS A 89 -18.53 5.50 -10.78
N ILE A 90 -17.67 5.22 -11.74
CA ILE A 90 -16.56 4.26 -11.60
C ILE A 90 -15.30 5.05 -11.27
N TYR A 91 -14.66 4.74 -10.13
CA TYR A 91 -13.44 5.41 -9.67
C TYR A 91 -12.17 4.77 -10.23
N GLY A 92 -12.25 3.51 -10.66
CA GLY A 92 -11.14 2.75 -11.23
C GLY A 92 -11.48 1.29 -11.32
N GLU A 93 -10.57 0.50 -11.88
CA GLU A 93 -10.71 -0.95 -12.05
C GLU A 93 -9.63 -1.68 -11.27
N ILE A 94 -9.98 -2.80 -10.66
CA ILE A 94 -9.02 -3.75 -10.10
C ILE A 94 -8.59 -4.67 -11.25
N VAL A 95 -7.44 -4.38 -11.87
CA VAL A 95 -6.93 -5.14 -13.02
C VAL A 95 -6.08 -6.33 -12.60
N GLY A 96 -5.68 -6.38 -11.33
CA GLY A 96 -4.96 -7.50 -10.76
C GLY A 96 -4.85 -7.41 -9.25
N HIS A 97 -4.66 -8.55 -8.63
CA HIS A 97 -4.32 -8.66 -7.23
C HIS A 97 -3.51 -9.92 -6.98
N CYS A 98 -2.81 -9.94 -5.87
CA CYS A 98 -2.13 -11.11 -5.37
C CYS A 98 -2.17 -11.13 -3.85
N ALA A 99 -2.24 -12.32 -3.30
CA ALA A 99 -1.98 -12.63 -1.90
C ALA A 99 -1.05 -13.84 -1.82
N ASN A 100 0.01 -13.74 -1.03
CA ASN A 100 0.95 -14.83 -0.80
C ASN A 100 1.58 -14.76 0.59
N SER A 101 2.50 -15.67 0.88
CA SER A 101 3.30 -15.68 2.11
C SER A 101 4.78 -15.83 1.77
N ASP A 102 5.62 -15.15 2.54
CA ASP A 102 7.10 -15.30 2.47
C ASP A 102 7.55 -16.67 2.94
N GLY A 103 6.91 -17.22 4.00
CA GLY A 103 7.36 -18.45 4.65
C GLY A 103 8.77 -18.36 5.25
N HIS A 104 9.25 -17.17 5.59
CA HIS A 104 10.63 -16.92 6.02
C HIS A 104 10.73 -16.70 7.54
N ASP A 105 10.20 -15.61 8.05
CA ASP A 105 10.29 -15.23 9.46
C ASP A 105 8.98 -14.62 9.93
N MET A 106 8.75 -14.62 11.25
CA MET A 106 7.51 -14.04 11.85
C MET A 106 7.45 -12.53 11.70
N VAL A 107 8.59 -11.85 11.79
CA VAL A 107 8.67 -10.37 11.86
C VAL A 107 9.47 -9.79 10.70
N ALA A 108 10.63 -10.39 10.38
CA ALA A 108 11.53 -9.88 9.36
C ALA A 108 11.08 -10.32 7.95
N PRO A 109 10.74 -9.38 7.04
CA PRO A 109 10.37 -9.73 5.67
C PRO A 109 11.58 -10.21 4.87
N SER A 110 11.39 -11.23 4.03
CA SER A 110 12.45 -11.70 3.11
C SER A 110 12.62 -10.76 1.90
N GLY A 111 11.60 -9.99 1.55
CA GLY A 111 11.49 -9.26 0.30
C GLY A 111 11.07 -10.12 -0.90
N GLU A 112 11.33 -11.42 -0.88
CA GLU A 112 11.04 -12.33 -2.00
C GLU A 112 9.53 -12.51 -2.22
N GLY A 113 8.75 -12.67 -1.13
CA GLY A 113 7.30 -12.74 -1.23
C GLY A 113 6.69 -11.45 -1.75
N ALA A 114 7.23 -10.28 -1.38
CA ALA A 114 6.82 -8.99 -1.92
C ALA A 114 7.08 -8.89 -3.43
N ILE A 115 8.26 -9.35 -3.90
CA ILE A 115 8.58 -9.43 -5.34
C ILE A 115 7.55 -10.27 -6.07
N ARG A 116 7.33 -11.51 -5.63
CA ARG A 116 6.33 -12.40 -6.25
C ARG A 116 4.93 -11.81 -6.23
N CYS A 117 4.56 -11.17 -5.12
CA CYS A 117 3.23 -10.59 -4.95
C CYS A 117 2.98 -9.47 -5.98
N MET A 118 3.91 -8.51 -6.11
CA MET A 118 3.81 -7.45 -7.12
C MET A 118 3.84 -8.01 -8.55
N GLN A 119 4.74 -8.96 -8.85
CA GLN A 119 4.80 -9.59 -10.17
C GLN A 119 3.47 -10.27 -10.53
N GLN A 120 2.89 -11.04 -9.61
CA GLN A 120 1.62 -11.72 -9.83
C GLN A 120 0.44 -10.74 -10.01
N ALA A 121 0.39 -9.67 -9.24
CA ALA A 121 -0.62 -8.63 -9.40
C ALA A 121 -0.56 -7.96 -10.79
N LEU A 122 0.61 -7.93 -11.41
CA LEU A 122 0.84 -7.33 -12.73
C LEU A 122 0.69 -8.30 -13.90
N THR A 123 0.46 -9.61 -13.68
CA THR A 123 0.44 -10.61 -14.77
C THR A 123 -0.63 -10.38 -15.83
N LYS A 124 -1.70 -9.67 -15.47
CA LYS A 124 -2.85 -9.44 -16.37
C LYS A 124 -2.86 -8.07 -17.04
N THR A 125 -1.83 -7.26 -16.82
CA THR A 125 -1.72 -5.93 -17.43
C THR A 125 -0.33 -5.72 -18.01
N ASN A 126 -0.29 -5.08 -19.18
CA ASN A 126 0.94 -4.61 -19.81
C ASN A 126 1.12 -3.09 -19.68
N GLN A 127 0.24 -2.43 -18.91
CA GLN A 127 0.33 -1.00 -18.68
C GLN A 127 1.58 -0.67 -17.85
N LYS A 128 2.13 0.52 -18.08
CA LYS A 128 3.20 1.06 -17.24
C LYS A 128 2.63 1.42 -15.87
N VAL A 129 3.30 0.99 -14.81
CA VAL A 129 2.98 1.42 -13.45
C VAL A 129 3.52 2.83 -13.24
N ASP A 130 2.65 3.78 -12.97
CA ASP A 130 3.02 5.18 -12.76
C ASP A 130 3.32 5.48 -11.28
N TYR A 131 2.63 4.78 -10.37
CA TYR A 131 2.68 5.05 -8.95
C TYR A 131 2.58 3.78 -8.10
N ILE A 132 3.26 3.78 -6.96
CA ILE A 132 3.11 2.78 -5.90
C ILE A 132 2.74 3.49 -4.60
N ASN A 133 1.58 3.15 -4.03
CA ASN A 133 1.29 3.41 -2.63
C ASN A 133 1.90 2.27 -1.84
N ALA A 134 3.03 2.55 -1.23
CA ALA A 134 3.88 1.54 -0.60
C ALA A 134 3.35 1.11 0.76
N HIS A 135 3.74 -0.07 1.19
CA HIS A 135 3.54 -0.47 2.57
C HIS A 135 4.28 0.45 3.54
N GLY A 136 5.54 0.77 3.28
CA GLY A 136 6.37 1.81 3.90
C GLY A 136 5.92 2.23 5.31
N THR A 137 6.30 1.47 6.33
CA THR A 137 5.79 1.62 7.70
C THR A 137 6.65 2.49 8.60
N SER A 138 7.77 3.04 8.10
CA SER A 138 8.77 3.73 8.92
C SER A 138 9.60 2.78 9.80
N THR A 139 9.69 1.50 9.42
CA THR A 139 10.54 0.52 10.11
C THR A 139 11.92 0.45 9.45
N PRO A 140 13.00 0.31 10.24
CA PRO A 140 14.37 0.29 9.70
C PRO A 140 14.59 -0.75 8.60
N VAL A 141 14.09 -1.96 8.80
CA VAL A 141 14.28 -3.09 7.88
C VAL A 141 13.20 -3.14 6.79
N GLY A 142 11.93 -2.98 7.18
CA GLY A 142 10.79 -3.18 6.28
C GLY A 142 10.80 -2.25 5.08
N ASP A 143 11.07 -0.96 5.31
CA ASP A 143 11.06 0.05 4.26
C ASP A 143 12.11 -0.26 3.17
N MET A 144 13.33 -0.64 3.58
CA MET A 144 14.41 -0.93 2.62
C MET A 144 14.18 -2.24 1.87
N GLN A 145 13.61 -3.26 2.52
CA GLN A 145 13.23 -4.50 1.85
C GLN A 145 12.16 -4.28 0.79
N GLU A 146 11.20 -3.41 1.04
CA GLU A 146 10.21 -3.04 0.03
C GLU A 146 10.84 -2.29 -1.15
N LEU A 147 11.73 -1.32 -0.90
CA LEU A 147 12.43 -0.61 -1.98
C LEU A 147 13.31 -1.56 -2.81
N HIS A 148 13.96 -2.53 -2.16
CA HIS A 148 14.70 -3.58 -2.86
C HIS A 148 13.76 -4.41 -3.75
N ALA A 149 12.62 -4.84 -3.21
CA ALA A 149 11.63 -5.59 -3.97
C ALA A 149 11.10 -4.81 -5.18
N VAL A 150 10.83 -3.52 -5.02
CA VAL A 150 10.41 -2.65 -6.12
C VAL A 150 11.48 -2.59 -7.21
N ARG A 151 12.75 -2.36 -6.87
CA ARG A 151 13.84 -2.35 -7.85
C ARG A 151 13.90 -3.66 -8.62
N GLU A 152 13.78 -4.79 -7.92
CA GLU A 152 13.86 -6.11 -8.55
C GLU A 152 12.70 -6.37 -9.51
N VAL A 153 11.48 -5.96 -9.17
CA VAL A 153 10.29 -6.08 -10.04
C VAL A 153 10.43 -5.24 -11.31
N PHE A 154 11.08 -4.09 -11.24
CA PHE A 154 11.16 -3.15 -12.35
C PHE A 154 12.54 -3.09 -13.04
N LYS A 155 13.52 -3.91 -12.63
CA LYS A 155 14.90 -3.87 -13.14
C LYS A 155 15.01 -3.96 -14.66
N ASP A 156 14.18 -4.82 -15.29
CA ASP A 156 14.23 -5.06 -16.75
C ASP A 156 13.21 -4.20 -17.52
N LYS A 157 12.49 -3.32 -16.84
CA LYS A 157 11.44 -2.49 -17.48
C LYS A 157 11.95 -1.14 -17.98
N GLY A 158 13.18 -0.75 -17.66
CA GLY A 158 13.77 0.52 -18.07
C GLY A 158 13.19 1.77 -17.40
N TYR A 159 12.38 1.61 -16.35
CA TYR A 159 11.83 2.68 -15.54
C TYR A 159 11.56 2.22 -14.11
N LEU A 160 11.47 3.18 -13.19
CA LEU A 160 10.93 2.97 -11.83
C LEU A 160 9.68 3.85 -11.66
N PRO A 161 8.60 3.33 -11.05
CA PRO A 161 7.44 4.15 -10.71
C PRO A 161 7.76 5.13 -9.58
N LYS A 162 7.00 6.23 -9.49
CA LYS A 162 7.02 7.05 -8.28
C LYS A 162 6.44 6.26 -7.13
N LEU A 163 6.97 6.47 -5.93
CA LEU A 163 6.57 5.71 -4.76
C LEU A 163 6.41 6.67 -3.57
N THR A 164 5.31 6.54 -2.83
CA THR A 164 5.14 7.22 -1.54
C THR A 164 4.48 6.31 -0.53
N SER A 165 4.66 6.60 0.75
CA SER A 165 3.90 5.99 1.82
C SER A 165 2.94 7.01 2.42
N THR A 166 1.64 6.77 2.28
CA THR A 166 0.61 7.58 2.93
C THR A 166 0.61 7.42 4.45
N LYS A 167 1.26 6.37 4.98
CA LYS A 167 1.44 6.18 6.42
C LYS A 167 2.29 7.26 7.09
N SER A 168 3.08 8.00 6.34
CA SER A 168 3.75 9.20 6.84
C SER A 168 2.78 10.27 7.34
N LEU A 169 1.53 10.24 6.84
CA LEU A 169 0.47 11.20 7.14
C LEU A 169 -0.60 10.63 8.08
N THR A 170 -0.85 9.32 8.01
CA THR A 170 -1.99 8.68 8.69
C THR A 170 -1.57 7.74 9.82
N GLY A 171 -0.29 7.38 9.91
CA GLY A 171 0.13 6.22 10.69
C GLY A 171 -0.31 4.91 10.03
N HIS A 172 -0.21 3.81 10.76
CA HIS A 172 -0.51 2.46 10.30
C HIS A 172 -1.72 1.89 11.04
N SER A 173 -2.87 1.88 10.39
CA SER A 173 -4.12 1.32 10.91
C SER A 173 -4.28 -0.18 10.62
N LEU A 174 -3.17 -0.91 10.62
CA LEU A 174 -3.09 -2.39 10.57
C LEU A 174 -4.05 -3.01 9.55
N GLY A 175 -5.10 -3.70 10.03
CA GLY A 175 -6.07 -4.38 9.19
C GLY A 175 -6.91 -3.46 8.29
N ALA A 176 -7.12 -2.20 8.67
CA ALA A 176 -7.83 -1.21 7.88
C ALA A 176 -6.95 -0.52 6.81
N THR A 177 -5.63 -0.56 6.96
CA THR A 177 -4.72 0.22 6.11
C THR A 177 -4.88 -0.09 4.62
N GLY A 178 -5.02 -1.37 4.25
CA GLY A 178 -5.08 -1.75 2.83
C GLY A 178 -6.24 -1.12 2.07
N VAL A 179 -7.43 -1.03 2.67
CA VAL A 179 -8.57 -0.35 2.03
C VAL A 179 -8.42 1.17 2.04
N GLN A 180 -7.87 1.75 3.11
CA GLN A 180 -7.60 3.19 3.16
C GLN A 180 -6.62 3.59 2.05
N GLU A 181 -5.53 2.86 1.87
CA GLU A 181 -4.54 3.12 0.84
C GLU A 181 -5.08 2.90 -0.58
N ALA A 182 -5.95 1.90 -0.78
CA ALA A 182 -6.66 1.74 -2.04
C ALA A 182 -7.58 2.94 -2.33
N ILE A 183 -8.32 3.45 -1.33
CA ILE A 183 -9.15 4.65 -1.46
C ILE A 183 -8.29 5.88 -1.78
N TYR A 184 -7.19 6.09 -1.04
CA TYR A 184 -6.29 7.23 -1.30
C TYR A 184 -5.70 7.16 -2.71
N THR A 185 -5.30 5.97 -3.16
CA THR A 185 -4.78 5.76 -4.52
C THR A 185 -5.82 6.10 -5.57
N LEU A 186 -7.06 5.63 -5.43
CA LEU A 186 -8.16 5.97 -6.34
C LEU A 186 -8.46 7.48 -6.34
N LEU A 187 -8.41 8.14 -5.19
CA LEU A 187 -8.58 9.59 -5.09
C LEU A 187 -7.44 10.35 -5.78
N MET A 188 -6.19 9.92 -5.62
CA MET A 188 -5.04 10.48 -6.32
C MET A 188 -5.17 10.34 -7.84
N MET A 189 -5.58 9.16 -8.33
CA MET A 189 -5.82 8.89 -9.75
C MET A 189 -6.91 9.79 -10.33
N ASN A 190 -8.03 9.95 -9.62
CA ASN A 190 -9.18 10.73 -10.10
C ASN A 190 -8.98 12.27 -10.00
N ASN A 191 -8.04 12.72 -9.18
CA ASN A 191 -7.77 14.15 -8.98
C ASN A 191 -6.38 14.56 -9.48
N ASN A 192 -5.67 13.68 -10.19
CA ASN A 192 -4.39 13.93 -10.85
C ASN A 192 -3.32 14.49 -9.90
N PHE A 193 -3.12 13.86 -8.75
CA PHE A 193 -2.05 14.21 -7.83
C PHE A 193 -1.43 12.97 -7.19
N ILE A 194 -0.21 13.11 -6.65
CA ILE A 194 0.44 12.14 -5.77
C ILE A 194 0.73 12.85 -4.45
N SER A 195 0.27 12.27 -3.34
CA SER A 195 0.64 12.79 -2.01
C SER A 195 2.13 12.56 -1.75
N GLY A 196 2.79 13.52 -1.09
CA GLY A 196 4.17 13.30 -0.66
C GLY A 196 4.27 12.37 0.56
N SER A 197 5.41 11.72 0.72
CA SER A 197 5.83 11.12 1.98
C SER A 197 6.39 12.21 2.90
N ALA A 198 5.77 12.42 4.05
CA ALA A 198 6.20 13.42 5.02
C ALA A 198 7.44 12.94 5.81
N ASN A 199 8.10 13.89 6.47
CA ASN A 199 9.15 13.67 7.47
C ASN A 199 10.44 13.01 6.94
N ILE A 200 10.70 13.00 5.63
CA ILE A 200 11.98 12.59 5.08
C ILE A 200 12.89 13.81 5.10
N ASN A 201 13.70 13.93 6.16
CA ASN A 201 14.67 15.03 6.35
C ASN A 201 16.08 14.58 5.98
N ASN A 202 16.43 13.33 6.29
CA ASN A 202 17.70 12.71 6.00
C ASN A 202 17.47 11.49 5.11
N ASP A 203 18.01 11.52 3.89
CA ASP A 203 17.85 10.41 2.96
C ASP A 203 18.62 9.17 3.44
N ASP A 204 17.93 8.05 3.51
CA ASP A 204 18.62 6.77 3.64
C ASP A 204 19.35 6.49 2.31
N PRO A 205 20.67 6.23 2.32
CA PRO A 205 21.44 5.96 1.10
C PRO A 205 20.87 4.80 0.26
N GLU A 206 20.16 3.87 0.90
CA GLU A 206 19.54 2.74 0.22
C GLU A 206 18.31 3.11 -0.61
N ILE A 207 17.77 4.34 -0.51
CA ILE A 207 16.73 4.84 -1.42
C ILE A 207 17.20 4.77 -2.88
N GLY A 208 18.47 5.09 -3.12
CA GLY A 208 19.09 5.02 -4.44
C GLY A 208 18.35 5.86 -5.48
N SER A 209 17.95 5.24 -6.59
CA SER A 209 17.30 5.93 -7.72
C SER A 209 15.77 5.96 -7.67
N ILE A 210 15.14 5.48 -6.60
CA ILE A 210 13.68 5.52 -6.47
C ILE A 210 13.22 6.95 -6.20
N ASP A 211 12.28 7.44 -7.01
CA ASP A 211 11.68 8.76 -6.84
C ASP A 211 10.59 8.71 -5.75
N ILE A 212 10.92 9.25 -4.58
CA ILE A 212 10.02 9.36 -3.42
C ILE A 212 9.68 10.84 -3.21
N PRO A 213 8.55 11.32 -3.77
CA PRO A 213 8.10 12.70 -3.54
C PRO A 213 7.91 13.00 -2.06
N ARG A 214 8.50 14.10 -1.57
CA ARG A 214 8.34 14.60 -0.19
C ARG A 214 7.21 15.61 -0.05
N LYS A 215 6.73 16.13 -1.17
CA LYS A 215 5.60 17.07 -1.26
C LYS A 215 4.62 16.57 -2.29
N THR A 216 3.36 16.95 -2.14
CA THR A 216 2.32 16.65 -3.11
C THR A 216 2.71 17.15 -4.49
N ILE A 217 2.65 16.25 -5.49
CA ILE A 217 2.78 16.57 -6.91
C ILE A 217 1.38 16.76 -7.47
N GLN A 218 1.12 17.89 -8.11
CA GLN A 218 -0.14 18.20 -8.77
C GLN A 218 -0.04 18.00 -10.28
N ASN A 219 -1.18 17.84 -10.95
CA ASN A 219 -1.30 17.73 -12.40
C ASN A 219 -0.46 16.57 -12.98
N ILE A 220 -0.50 15.43 -12.32
CA ILE A 220 0.14 14.19 -12.75
C ILE A 220 -0.90 13.11 -13.02
N ASP A 221 -0.87 12.54 -14.23
CA ASP A 221 -1.73 11.40 -14.56
C ASP A 221 -1.17 10.11 -13.96
N ILE A 222 -2.06 9.33 -13.35
CA ILE A 222 -1.80 8.00 -12.85
C ILE A 222 -2.79 7.08 -13.56
N ASN A 223 -2.30 6.27 -14.50
CA ASN A 223 -3.13 5.32 -15.25
C ASN A 223 -3.14 3.94 -14.61
N LEU A 224 -2.01 3.51 -14.05
CA LEU A 224 -1.89 2.27 -13.28
C LEU A 224 -1.10 2.53 -12.01
N ALA A 225 -1.66 2.11 -10.89
CA ALA A 225 -1.01 2.17 -9.59
C ALA A 225 -1.00 0.80 -8.91
N LEU A 226 0.03 0.55 -8.09
CA LEU A 226 0.03 -0.55 -7.12
C LEU A 226 -0.26 0.00 -5.72
N SER A 227 -0.97 -0.80 -4.92
CA SER A 227 -1.10 -0.61 -3.47
C SER A 227 -0.58 -1.85 -2.77
N ASN A 228 0.48 -1.69 -1.99
CA ASN A 228 1.19 -2.76 -1.32
C ASN A 228 0.82 -2.86 0.16
N SER A 229 0.64 -4.07 0.63
CA SER A 229 0.37 -4.36 2.04
C SER A 229 1.14 -5.61 2.45
N PHE A 230 2.20 -5.44 3.25
CA PHE A 230 3.08 -6.52 3.71
C PHE A 230 3.03 -6.61 5.23
N GLY A 231 2.68 -7.77 5.77
CA GLY A 231 2.41 -7.94 7.20
C GLY A 231 3.32 -8.96 7.87
N PHE A 232 3.38 -8.88 9.19
CA PHE A 232 4.02 -9.88 10.02
C PHE A 232 3.44 -11.28 9.75
N GLY A 233 4.27 -12.31 9.96
CA GLY A 233 3.96 -13.68 9.51
C GLY A 233 4.26 -13.90 8.02
N GLY A 234 4.86 -12.91 7.34
CA GLY A 234 5.21 -12.97 5.93
C GLY A 234 4.02 -12.84 4.99
N THR A 235 2.88 -12.35 5.48
CA THR A 235 1.67 -12.20 4.65
C THR A 235 1.76 -10.96 3.77
N ASN A 236 1.58 -11.13 2.46
CA ASN A 236 1.67 -10.07 1.47
C ASN A 236 0.38 -9.96 0.67
N ALA A 237 -0.03 -8.74 0.38
CA ALA A 237 -1.09 -8.42 -0.57
C ALA A 237 -0.67 -7.25 -1.46
N CYS A 238 -0.99 -7.32 -2.74
CA CYS A 238 -0.78 -6.25 -3.69
C CYS A 238 -2.02 -6.11 -4.57
N LEU A 239 -2.51 -4.88 -4.72
CA LEU A 239 -3.61 -4.52 -5.61
C LEU A 239 -3.06 -3.70 -6.78
N ALA A 240 -3.46 -4.05 -8.00
CA ALA A 240 -3.21 -3.26 -9.20
C ALA A 240 -4.50 -2.54 -9.60
N LEU A 241 -4.47 -1.21 -9.50
CA LEU A 241 -5.60 -0.31 -9.74
C LEU A 241 -5.36 0.48 -11.02
N SER A 242 -6.27 0.39 -11.97
CA SER A 242 -6.22 1.13 -13.24
C SER A 242 -7.27 2.24 -13.26
N LYS A 243 -6.92 3.36 -13.90
CA LYS A 243 -7.87 4.43 -14.19
C LYS A 243 -8.95 3.90 -15.14
N PHE A 244 -10.19 4.20 -14.86
CA PHE A 244 -11.30 3.92 -15.76
C PHE A 244 -11.47 5.10 -16.74
N ASN A 245 -11.47 4.80 -18.05
CA ASN A 245 -11.61 5.78 -19.15
C ASN A 245 -12.94 5.64 -19.86
#